data_e787306864f29029f67b5c59ccced2e8
#
_entry.id   e787306864f29029f67b5c59ccced2e8
#
_cell.length_a   1.000
_cell.length_b   1.000
_cell.length_c   1.000
_cell.angle_alpha   90.00
_cell.angle_beta   90.00
_cell.angle_gamma   90.00
#
_symmetry.space_group_name_H-M   'P 1'
#
loop_
_entity.id
_entity.type
_entity.pdbx_description
1 polymer ?
#
loop_
_entity_poly.entity_id
_entity_poly.type
_entity_poly.pdbx_seq_one_letter_code
_entity_poly.pdbx_strand_id
1 'polypeptide(L)'
;KSIRTLFSPKRLCATLWVEGKKINFEEFLNIIGKDTKLIEQSESFVKKFLEKKKNIIKNLPISGGLPGSSGGGGGNELLLYYITRLLKPNIVLESGVSAGASSSAILHALEDNKNGHLISSDLPLHLDDKDIGILVPNHLKNRWTIYKEGDEINLPNIVKKTDEINLIYYDSLKTYEGKENFFKIIQKKFSPK
;
A
#
# COMPACT_ATOMS: atom_id res chain seq x y z
N LYS A 1 -19.82 -17.79 7.09
CA LYS A 1 -18.46 -18.05 7.61
C LYS A 1 -17.84 -16.71 7.92
N SER A 2 -17.55 -16.50 9.21
CA SER A 2 -17.18 -15.21 9.79
C SER A 2 -15.88 -14.66 9.21
N ILE A 3 -15.85 -13.35 8.93
CA ILE A 3 -14.68 -12.49 8.68
C ILE A 3 -13.50 -12.82 9.62
N ARG A 4 -13.81 -13.32 10.83
CA ARG A 4 -12.83 -13.74 11.84
C ARG A 4 -11.80 -14.77 11.37
N THR A 5 -12.07 -15.56 10.34
CA THR A 5 -11.19 -16.66 9.90
C THR A 5 -10.05 -16.19 8.97
N LEU A 6 -10.23 -15.08 8.25
CA LEU A 6 -9.20 -14.49 7.40
C LEU A 6 -8.34 -13.47 8.16
N PHE A 7 -8.88 -12.86 9.20
CA PHE A 7 -8.21 -11.95 10.11
C PHE A 7 -7.81 -12.64 11.40
N SER A 8 -6.93 -13.62 11.33
CA SER A 8 -6.18 -13.99 12.52
C SER A 8 -5.44 -12.74 13.01
N PRO A 9 -5.52 -12.39 14.32
CA PRO A 9 -4.76 -11.27 14.90
C PRO A 9 -3.26 -11.33 14.60
N LYS A 10 -2.72 -12.51 14.28
CA LYS A 10 -1.33 -12.73 13.85
C LYS A 10 -1.02 -12.30 12.41
N ARG A 11 -2.03 -11.99 11.58
CA ARG A 11 -1.86 -11.56 10.18
C ARG A 11 -2.09 -10.06 9.96
N LEU A 12 -2.69 -9.37 10.92
CA LEU A 12 -2.78 -7.90 10.89
C LEU A 12 -1.48 -7.34 11.46
N CYS A 13 -0.45 -7.25 10.64
CA CYS A 13 0.77 -6.54 10.98
C CYS A 13 0.58 -5.01 11.04
N ALA A 14 -0.58 -4.50 10.64
CA ALA A 14 -0.90 -3.09 10.72
C ALA A 14 -1.56 -2.77 12.06
N THR A 15 -0.94 -1.89 12.81
CA THR A 15 -1.58 -1.24 13.94
C THR A 15 -2.38 -0.08 13.38
N LEU A 16 -3.70 -0.18 13.46
CA LEU A 16 -4.60 0.91 13.12
C LEU A 16 -4.72 1.87 14.30
N TRP A 17 -4.51 3.15 14.03
CA TRP A 17 -4.64 4.21 15.03
C TRP A 17 -5.64 5.24 14.52
N VAL A 18 -6.65 5.56 15.31
CA VAL A 18 -7.57 6.65 15.07
C VAL A 18 -7.59 7.52 16.31
N GLU A 19 -7.34 8.81 16.12
CA GLU A 19 -7.26 9.80 17.22
C GLU A 19 -6.36 9.35 18.40
N GLY A 20 -5.22 8.71 18.07
CA GLY A 20 -4.28 8.22 19.06
C GLY A 20 -4.70 6.94 19.78
N LYS A 21 -5.82 6.33 19.43
CA LYS A 21 -6.28 5.04 19.98
C LYS A 21 -6.00 3.91 19.02
N LYS A 22 -5.47 2.81 19.55
CA LYS A 22 -5.34 1.56 18.80
C LYS A 22 -6.72 0.94 18.61
N ILE A 23 -7.07 0.65 17.37
CA ILE A 23 -8.34 0.02 17.00
C ILE A 23 -8.13 -1.27 16.21
N ASN A 24 -9.09 -2.18 16.26
CA ASN A 24 -9.14 -3.34 15.39
C ASN A 24 -9.82 -3.02 14.05
N PHE A 25 -9.77 -3.97 13.09
CA PHE A 25 -10.35 -3.75 11.78
C PHE A 25 -11.89 -3.56 11.82
N GLU A 26 -12.58 -4.22 12.71
CA GLU A 26 -14.04 -4.09 12.83
C GLU A 26 -14.43 -2.71 13.39
N GLU A 27 -13.71 -2.23 14.41
CA GLU A 27 -13.85 -0.87 14.91
C GLU A 27 -13.55 0.17 13.82
N PHE A 28 -12.51 -0.06 13.04
CA PHE A 28 -12.18 0.78 11.89
C PHE A 28 -13.32 0.82 10.87
N LEU A 29 -13.90 -0.34 10.50
CA LEU A 29 -15.04 -0.40 9.59
C LEU A 29 -16.27 0.36 10.11
N ASN A 30 -16.49 0.36 11.43
CA ASN A 30 -17.58 1.12 12.05
C ASN A 30 -17.39 2.64 11.93
N ILE A 31 -16.12 3.10 11.87
CA ILE A 31 -15.81 4.52 11.71
C ILE A 31 -15.96 4.98 10.26
N ILE A 32 -15.44 4.21 9.30
CA ILE A 32 -15.39 4.61 7.89
C ILE A 32 -16.61 4.18 7.07
N GLY A 33 -17.50 3.39 7.66
CA GLY A 33 -18.63 2.76 6.98
C GLY A 33 -18.34 1.33 6.55
N LYS A 34 -19.28 0.43 6.87
CA LYS A 34 -19.20 -1.00 6.58
C LYS A 34 -19.96 -1.32 5.30
N ASP A 35 -19.25 -1.58 4.22
CA ASP A 35 -19.81 -2.11 2.98
C ASP A 35 -19.52 -3.62 2.89
N THR A 36 -20.53 -4.44 3.17
CA THR A 36 -20.40 -5.91 3.19
C THR A 36 -19.97 -6.47 1.84
N LYS A 37 -20.51 -5.95 0.75
CA LYS A 37 -20.16 -6.37 -0.62
C LYS A 37 -18.71 -6.05 -0.94
N LEU A 38 -18.26 -4.87 -0.52
CA LEU A 38 -16.88 -4.46 -0.73
C LEU A 38 -15.90 -5.28 0.13
N ILE A 39 -16.29 -5.68 1.35
CA ILE A 39 -15.51 -6.59 2.19
C ILE A 39 -15.32 -7.93 1.48
N GLU A 40 -16.40 -8.53 0.97
CA GLU A 40 -16.34 -9.80 0.22
C GLU A 40 -15.44 -9.69 -1.02
N GLN A 41 -15.52 -8.59 -1.76
CA GLN A 41 -14.65 -8.33 -2.91
C GLN A 41 -13.18 -8.25 -2.49
N SER A 42 -12.90 -7.55 -1.39
CA SER A 42 -11.55 -7.38 -0.86
C SER A 42 -10.95 -8.71 -0.39
N GLU A 43 -11.75 -9.56 0.27
CA GLU A 43 -11.34 -10.91 0.67
C GLU A 43 -11.06 -11.81 -0.54
N SER A 44 -11.91 -11.75 -1.56
CA SER A 44 -11.72 -12.48 -2.81
C SER A 44 -10.43 -12.06 -3.52
N PHE A 45 -10.19 -10.74 -3.59
CA PHE A 45 -8.95 -10.20 -4.14
C PHE A 45 -7.72 -10.74 -3.39
N VAL A 46 -7.70 -10.59 -2.06
CA VAL A 46 -6.54 -10.99 -1.25
C VAL A 46 -6.26 -12.49 -1.37
N LYS A 47 -7.30 -13.32 -1.38
CA LYS A 47 -7.12 -14.77 -1.56
C LYS A 47 -6.38 -15.09 -2.85
N LYS A 48 -6.81 -14.53 -3.98
CA LYS A 48 -6.18 -14.72 -5.29
C LYS A 48 -4.77 -14.12 -5.34
N PHE A 49 -4.59 -12.95 -4.73
CA PHE A 49 -3.31 -12.26 -4.69
C PHE A 49 -2.27 -13.05 -3.90
N LEU A 50 -2.61 -13.57 -2.72
CA LEU A 50 -1.69 -14.34 -1.88
C LEU A 50 -1.21 -15.63 -2.57
N GLU A 51 -2.05 -16.29 -3.35
CA GLU A 51 -1.65 -17.46 -4.15
C GLU A 51 -0.59 -17.08 -5.20
N LYS A 52 -0.79 -15.98 -5.93
CA LYS A 52 0.19 -15.47 -6.91
C LYS A 52 1.47 -14.98 -6.23
N LYS A 53 1.34 -14.19 -5.15
CA LYS A 53 2.46 -13.66 -4.36
C LYS A 53 3.39 -14.77 -3.91
N LYS A 54 2.85 -15.86 -3.36
CA LYS A 54 3.63 -17.01 -2.89
C LYS A 54 4.50 -17.61 -3.99
N ASN A 55 3.98 -17.73 -5.20
CA ASN A 55 4.71 -18.30 -6.33
C ASN A 55 5.83 -17.38 -6.84
N ILE A 56 5.59 -16.08 -6.87
CA ILE A 56 6.57 -15.09 -7.34
C ILE A 56 7.71 -14.94 -6.33
N ILE A 57 7.38 -14.71 -5.06
CA ILE A 57 8.37 -14.44 -4.00
C ILE A 57 9.29 -15.65 -3.77
N LYS A 58 8.79 -16.87 -3.92
CA LYS A 58 9.59 -18.09 -3.76
C LYS A 58 10.83 -18.14 -4.66
N ASN A 59 10.78 -17.43 -5.79
CA ASN A 59 11.83 -17.40 -6.80
C ASN A 59 12.68 -16.11 -6.76
N LEU A 60 12.37 -15.17 -5.84
CA LEU A 60 13.19 -13.96 -5.70
C LEU A 60 14.50 -14.29 -4.99
N PRO A 61 15.63 -13.76 -5.46
CA PRO A 61 16.88 -13.84 -4.72
C PRO A 61 16.72 -13.07 -3.42
N ILE A 62 16.94 -13.74 -2.29
CA ILE A 62 16.94 -13.11 -0.97
C ILE A 62 18.29 -12.41 -0.83
N SER A 63 18.44 -11.25 -1.39
CA SER A 63 19.60 -10.41 -1.19
C SER A 63 19.42 -9.62 0.11
N GLY A 64 20.08 -10.08 1.19
CA GLY A 64 20.31 -9.29 2.39
C GLY A 64 19.15 -9.14 3.38
N GLY A 65 18.04 -9.82 3.18
CA GLY A 65 16.93 -9.82 4.12
C GLY A 65 17.03 -10.96 5.15
N LEU A 66 16.61 -10.71 6.38
CA LEU A 66 16.42 -11.75 7.40
C LEU A 66 15.57 -12.89 6.83
N PRO A 67 15.91 -14.19 7.12
CA PRO A 67 15.08 -15.31 6.73
C PRO A 67 13.64 -15.08 7.22
N GLY A 68 12.67 -15.04 6.30
CA GLY A 68 11.28 -14.74 6.61
C GLY A 68 10.84 -13.29 6.40
N SER A 69 11.73 -12.34 6.12
CA SER A 69 11.36 -11.06 5.53
C SER A 69 11.05 -11.26 4.04
N SER A 70 9.95 -11.92 3.78
CA SER A 70 9.43 -12.12 2.43
C SER A 70 9.25 -10.75 1.78
N GLY A 71 10.02 -10.49 0.75
CA GLY A 71 10.12 -9.27 0.01
C GLY A 71 8.84 -8.45 -0.07
N GLY A 72 8.81 -7.40 0.73
CA GLY A 72 7.75 -6.42 0.75
C GLY A 72 6.51 -6.82 1.51
N GLY A 73 6.47 -6.35 2.71
CA GLY A 73 5.34 -6.10 3.57
C GLY A 73 4.17 -7.10 3.47
N GLY A 74 3.74 -7.59 4.54
CA GLY A 74 2.59 -8.47 4.50
C GLY A 74 1.47 -7.93 5.36
N GLY A 75 0.23 -8.17 4.94
CA GLY A 75 -0.92 -8.07 5.79
C GLY A 75 -1.79 -6.84 5.62
N ASN A 76 -1.38 -5.86 4.85
CA ASN A 76 -2.18 -4.65 4.63
C ASN A 76 -2.97 -4.68 3.32
N GLU A 77 -2.80 -5.71 2.49
CA GLU A 77 -3.35 -5.75 1.15
C GLU A 77 -4.88 -5.65 1.13
N LEU A 78 -5.53 -6.32 2.11
CA LEU A 78 -6.98 -6.24 2.23
C LEU A 78 -7.44 -4.85 2.58
N LEU A 79 -6.83 -4.25 3.60
CA LEU A 79 -7.16 -2.90 4.05
C LEU A 79 -6.93 -1.88 2.94
N LEU A 80 -5.79 -1.95 2.26
CA LEU A 80 -5.43 -1.03 1.19
C LEU A 80 -6.38 -1.16 0.00
N TYR A 81 -6.73 -2.38 -0.40
CA TYR A 81 -7.73 -2.59 -1.44
C TYR A 81 -9.08 -2.03 -1.01
N TYR A 82 -9.56 -2.37 0.21
CA TYR A 82 -10.84 -1.90 0.73
C TYR A 82 -10.94 -0.37 0.78
N ILE A 83 -9.96 0.30 1.41
CA ILE A 83 -9.95 1.77 1.53
C ILE A 83 -9.90 2.43 0.16
N THR A 84 -9.04 1.96 -0.73
CA THR A 84 -8.91 2.54 -2.07
C THR A 84 -10.20 2.38 -2.87
N ARG A 85 -10.87 1.22 -2.74
CA ARG A 85 -12.19 1.01 -3.36
C ARG A 85 -13.25 1.92 -2.81
N LEU A 86 -13.27 2.11 -1.49
CA LEU A 86 -14.27 2.92 -0.78
C LEU A 86 -14.11 4.40 -1.10
N LEU A 87 -12.90 4.93 -0.99
CA LEU A 87 -12.61 6.36 -1.14
C LEU A 87 -12.52 6.81 -2.60
N LYS A 88 -12.24 5.90 -3.54
CA LYS A 88 -12.08 6.20 -4.97
C LYS A 88 -11.14 7.40 -5.21
N PRO A 89 -9.91 7.39 -4.67
CA PRO A 89 -8.99 8.51 -4.79
C PRO A 89 -8.58 8.74 -6.24
N ASN A 90 -8.31 10.01 -6.60
CA ASN A 90 -7.72 10.34 -7.89
C ASN A 90 -6.21 10.09 -7.86
N ILE A 91 -5.55 10.50 -6.77
CA ILE A 91 -4.11 10.30 -6.58
C ILE A 91 -3.87 9.62 -5.24
N VAL A 92 -3.17 8.50 -5.30
CA VAL A 92 -2.62 7.80 -4.13
C VAL A 92 -1.11 8.01 -4.11
N LEU A 93 -0.58 8.41 -2.98
CA LEU A 93 0.87 8.46 -2.73
C LEU A 93 1.28 7.30 -1.84
N GLU A 94 2.24 6.52 -2.29
CA GLU A 94 2.86 5.43 -1.54
C GLU A 94 4.34 5.75 -1.29
N SER A 95 4.82 5.51 -0.07
CA SER A 95 6.23 5.53 0.26
C SER A 95 6.65 4.17 0.79
N GLY A 96 7.59 3.54 0.09
CA GLY A 96 8.01 2.16 0.31
C GLY A 96 7.25 1.16 -0.58
N VAL A 97 7.92 0.62 -1.60
CA VAL A 97 7.34 -0.31 -2.59
C VAL A 97 7.85 -1.73 -2.39
N SER A 98 9.16 -1.91 -2.31
CA SER A 98 9.79 -3.23 -2.27
C SER A 98 9.29 -4.12 -3.43
N ALA A 99 8.85 -5.36 -3.17
CA ALA A 99 8.29 -6.23 -4.20
C ALA A 99 6.90 -5.78 -4.73
N GLY A 100 6.25 -4.76 -4.12
CA GLY A 100 5.01 -4.16 -4.61
C GLY A 100 3.73 -4.84 -4.16
N ALA A 101 3.69 -5.41 -2.97
CA ALA A 101 2.47 -6.04 -2.44
C ALA A 101 1.37 -5.00 -2.17
N SER A 102 1.71 -3.91 -1.48
CA SER A 102 0.83 -2.76 -1.24
C SER A 102 0.45 -2.07 -2.54
N SER A 103 1.44 -1.79 -3.40
CA SER A 103 1.22 -1.20 -4.73
C SER A 103 0.24 -2.01 -5.55
N SER A 104 0.37 -3.35 -5.55
CA SER A 104 -0.54 -4.24 -6.28
C SER A 104 -1.97 -4.16 -5.75
N ALA A 105 -2.15 -4.11 -4.42
CA ALA A 105 -3.48 -3.99 -3.81
C ALA A 105 -4.16 -2.67 -4.18
N ILE A 106 -3.43 -1.56 -4.08
CA ILE A 106 -3.91 -0.23 -4.44
C ILE A 106 -4.26 -0.18 -5.94
N LEU A 107 -3.37 -0.66 -6.80
CA LEU A 107 -3.57 -0.61 -8.25
C LEU A 107 -4.75 -1.46 -8.73
N HIS A 108 -4.98 -2.64 -8.16
CA HIS A 108 -6.17 -3.43 -8.45
C HIS A 108 -7.45 -2.69 -8.03
N ALA A 109 -7.42 -2.04 -6.87
CA ALA A 109 -8.56 -1.25 -6.41
C ALA A 109 -8.83 -0.04 -7.32
N LEU A 110 -7.80 0.66 -7.78
CA LEU A 110 -7.93 1.77 -8.74
C LEU A 110 -8.47 1.29 -10.09
N GLU A 111 -8.03 0.12 -10.56
CA GLU A 111 -8.55 -0.50 -11.80
C GLU A 111 -10.03 -0.85 -11.66
N ASP A 112 -10.43 -1.48 -10.55
CA ASP A 112 -11.82 -1.82 -10.28
C ASP A 112 -12.71 -0.58 -10.07
N ASN A 113 -12.12 0.54 -9.64
CA ASN A 113 -12.77 1.85 -9.59
C ASN A 113 -12.86 2.52 -10.98
N LYS A 114 -12.05 2.06 -11.95
CA LYS A 114 -11.84 2.69 -13.25
C LYS A 114 -11.39 4.14 -13.16
N ASN A 115 -10.74 4.48 -12.06
CA ASN A 115 -10.29 5.83 -11.74
C ASN A 115 -9.04 5.78 -10.86
N GLY A 116 -8.24 6.83 -10.93
CA GLY A 116 -7.12 7.08 -10.05
C GLY A 116 -5.78 6.59 -10.58
N HIS A 117 -4.72 7.12 -9.96
CA HIS A 117 -3.33 6.86 -10.27
C HIS A 117 -2.52 6.69 -8.99
N LEU A 118 -1.62 5.72 -8.97
CA LEU A 118 -0.66 5.50 -7.88
C LEU A 118 0.67 6.16 -8.23
N ILE A 119 1.17 6.97 -7.33
CA ILE A 119 2.53 7.52 -7.37
C ILE A 119 3.29 6.93 -6.19
N SER A 120 4.39 6.22 -6.48
CA SER A 120 5.17 5.57 -5.44
C SER A 120 6.59 6.13 -5.39
N SER A 121 7.10 6.27 -4.17
CA SER A 121 8.49 6.58 -3.87
C SER A 121 9.14 5.37 -3.21
N ASP A 122 10.32 4.99 -3.67
CA ASP A 122 11.12 3.91 -3.08
C ASP A 122 12.61 4.26 -3.11
N LEU A 123 13.38 3.56 -2.28
CA LEU A 123 14.83 3.51 -2.35
C LEU A 123 15.24 2.04 -2.39
N PRO A 124 15.74 1.54 -3.53
CA PRO A 124 16.06 0.12 -3.70
C PRO A 124 17.27 -0.30 -2.88
N LEU A 125 17.05 -0.62 -1.61
CA LEU A 125 18.10 -1.06 -0.69
C LEU A 125 18.27 -2.58 -0.63
N HIS A 126 17.20 -3.34 -0.91
CA HIS A 126 17.12 -4.78 -0.61
C HIS A 126 16.75 -5.65 -1.81
N LEU A 127 16.36 -5.06 -2.90
CA LEU A 127 16.00 -5.75 -4.14
C LEU A 127 16.75 -5.13 -5.31
N ASP A 128 17.04 -5.95 -6.32
CA ASP A 128 17.50 -5.43 -7.60
C ASP A 128 16.43 -4.50 -8.20
N ASP A 129 16.86 -3.48 -8.92
CA ASP A 129 15.96 -2.49 -9.54
C ASP A 129 14.87 -3.11 -10.42
N LYS A 130 15.17 -4.25 -11.06
CA LYS A 130 14.24 -5.05 -11.88
C LYS A 130 13.14 -5.74 -11.08
N ASP A 131 13.39 -6.03 -9.79
CA ASP A 131 12.51 -6.79 -8.91
C ASP A 131 11.59 -5.89 -8.07
N ILE A 132 11.84 -4.57 -8.09
CA ILE A 132 10.97 -3.60 -7.45
C ILE A 132 9.61 -3.59 -8.13
N GLY A 133 8.56 -3.85 -7.34
CA GLY A 133 7.20 -3.90 -7.85
C GLY A 133 6.90 -5.13 -8.72
N ILE A 134 7.69 -6.21 -8.62
CA ILE A 134 7.51 -7.44 -9.41
C ILE A 134 6.12 -8.08 -9.21
N LEU A 135 5.47 -7.82 -8.08
CA LEU A 135 4.11 -8.28 -7.79
C LEU A 135 3.02 -7.47 -8.50
N VAL A 136 3.38 -6.34 -9.10
CA VAL A 136 2.44 -5.51 -9.86
C VAL A 136 2.27 -6.07 -11.27
N PRO A 137 1.06 -6.49 -11.67
CA PRO A 137 0.80 -7.00 -13.02
C PRO A 137 1.06 -5.94 -14.08
N ASN A 138 1.57 -6.36 -15.24
CA ASN A 138 1.94 -5.42 -16.33
C ASN A 138 0.75 -4.56 -16.80
N HIS A 139 -0.47 -5.10 -16.85
CA HIS A 139 -1.65 -4.36 -17.29
C HIS A 139 -2.07 -3.24 -16.34
N LEU A 140 -1.56 -3.21 -15.10
CA LEU A 140 -1.83 -2.14 -14.13
C LEU A 140 -0.77 -1.03 -14.13
N LYS A 141 0.36 -1.24 -14.79
CA LYS A 141 1.48 -0.29 -14.80
C LYS A 141 1.15 1.04 -15.48
N ASN A 142 0.12 1.10 -16.31
CA ASN A 142 -0.38 2.34 -16.92
C ASN A 142 -0.98 3.32 -15.89
N ARG A 143 -1.39 2.81 -14.71
CA ARG A 143 -1.90 3.60 -13.58
C ARG A 143 -0.85 3.85 -12.51
N TRP A 144 0.43 3.61 -12.80
CA TRP A 144 1.49 3.64 -11.80
C TRP A 144 2.69 4.44 -12.27
N THR A 145 3.13 5.37 -11.43
CA THR A 145 4.40 6.08 -11.57
C THR A 145 5.26 5.79 -10.36
N ILE A 146 6.46 5.28 -10.57
CA ILE A 146 7.42 4.98 -9.50
C ILE A 146 8.68 5.83 -9.64
N TYR A 147 9.11 6.42 -8.53
CA TYR A 147 10.37 7.15 -8.35
C TYR A 147 11.27 6.33 -7.42
N LYS A 148 12.54 6.17 -7.74
CA LYS A 148 13.44 5.22 -7.08
C LYS A 148 14.69 5.86 -6.46
N GLU A 149 14.65 7.16 -6.17
CA GLU A 149 15.78 7.92 -5.63
C GLU A 149 15.65 8.23 -4.12
N GLY A 150 14.65 7.60 -3.46
CA GLY A 150 14.33 7.82 -2.06
C GLY A 150 13.43 9.03 -1.80
N ASP A 151 12.78 9.04 -0.64
CA ASP A 151 11.77 10.05 -0.30
C ASP A 151 12.32 11.48 -0.31
N GLU A 152 13.57 11.68 0.13
CA GLU A 152 14.18 13.01 0.19
C GLU A 152 14.27 13.70 -1.18
N ILE A 153 14.53 12.91 -2.24
CA ILE A 153 14.63 13.40 -3.62
C ILE A 153 13.27 13.33 -4.32
N ASN A 154 12.57 12.23 -4.13
CA ASN A 154 11.33 11.95 -4.85
C ASN A 154 10.18 12.85 -4.43
N LEU A 155 9.95 13.03 -3.12
CA LEU A 155 8.76 13.74 -2.62
C LEU A 155 8.69 15.20 -3.08
N PRO A 156 9.76 16.02 -3.03
CA PRO A 156 9.74 17.36 -3.59
C PRO A 156 9.34 17.39 -5.07
N ASN A 157 9.83 16.41 -5.85
CA ASN A 157 9.51 16.30 -7.27
C ASN A 157 8.06 15.88 -7.51
N ILE A 158 7.54 14.94 -6.71
CA ILE A 158 6.15 14.48 -6.76
C ILE A 158 5.20 15.64 -6.41
N VAL A 159 5.44 16.32 -5.29
CA VAL A 159 4.61 17.45 -4.83
C VAL A 159 4.58 18.59 -5.84
N LYS A 160 5.70 18.85 -6.53
CA LYS A 160 5.77 19.87 -7.56
C LYS A 160 4.90 19.54 -8.78
N LYS A 161 4.79 18.27 -9.14
CA LYS A 161 4.09 17.78 -10.34
C LYS A 161 2.64 17.37 -10.08
N THR A 162 2.22 17.30 -8.82
CA THR A 162 0.91 16.79 -8.41
C THR A 162 0.09 17.92 -7.81
N ASP A 163 -1.15 18.11 -8.26
CA ASP A 163 -2.02 19.16 -7.74
C ASP A 163 -2.61 18.80 -6.40
N GLU A 164 -3.03 17.55 -6.21
CA GLU A 164 -3.61 17.02 -4.98
C GLU A 164 -3.19 15.58 -4.72
N ILE A 165 -3.21 15.15 -3.44
CA ILE A 165 -3.04 13.77 -3.00
C ILE A 165 -4.24 13.43 -2.12
N ASN A 166 -4.99 12.38 -2.48
CA ASN A 166 -6.24 12.05 -1.80
C ASN A 166 -6.09 10.90 -0.79
N LEU A 167 -5.11 10.01 -0.98
CA LEU A 167 -4.82 8.90 -0.09
C LEU A 167 -3.30 8.73 0.03
N ILE A 168 -2.82 8.48 1.24
CA ILE A 168 -1.41 8.28 1.53
C ILE A 168 -1.23 6.92 2.20
N TYR A 169 -0.26 6.16 1.70
CA TYR A 169 0.26 4.97 2.36
C TYR A 169 1.76 5.17 2.62
N TYR A 170 2.14 5.20 3.90
CA TYR A 170 3.53 5.38 4.32
C TYR A 170 4.06 4.10 4.96
N ASP A 171 5.01 3.45 4.29
CA ASP A 171 5.69 2.24 4.75
C ASP A 171 7.22 2.28 4.51
N SER A 172 7.79 3.46 4.55
CA SER A 172 9.22 3.72 4.38
C SER A 172 9.94 3.84 5.74
N LEU A 173 10.77 4.85 5.92
CA LEU A 173 11.64 5.04 7.09
C LEU A 173 10.84 5.13 8.40
N LYS A 174 11.01 4.16 9.30
CA LYS A 174 10.21 4.04 10.54
C LYS A 174 10.66 4.99 11.67
N THR A 175 11.61 5.88 11.44
CA THR A 175 12.05 6.87 12.41
C THR A 175 11.03 8.01 12.56
N TYR A 176 11.05 8.70 13.70
CA TYR A 176 10.22 9.89 13.91
C TYR A 176 10.56 10.99 12.91
N GLU A 177 11.85 11.24 12.71
CA GLU A 177 12.36 12.27 11.80
C GLU A 177 11.95 12.00 10.34
N GLY A 178 12.07 10.74 9.87
CA GLY A 178 11.65 10.36 8.52
C GLY A 178 10.16 10.60 8.30
N LYS A 179 9.32 10.26 9.28
CA LYS A 179 7.87 10.52 9.22
C LYS A 179 7.57 12.02 9.22
N GLU A 180 8.21 12.77 10.12
CA GLU A 180 8.01 14.22 10.21
C GLU A 180 8.38 14.91 8.90
N ASN A 181 9.53 14.58 8.31
CA ASN A 181 9.97 15.13 7.04
C ASN A 181 9.01 14.78 5.90
N PHE A 182 8.56 13.52 5.84
CA PHE A 182 7.56 13.09 4.85
C PHE A 182 6.31 13.97 4.94
N PHE A 183 5.68 14.06 6.11
CA PHE A 183 4.45 14.81 6.27
C PHE A 183 4.63 16.32 6.08
N LYS A 184 5.75 16.91 6.48
CA LYS A 184 6.07 18.33 6.22
C LYS A 184 6.07 18.65 4.73
N ILE A 185 6.59 17.73 3.90
CA ILE A 185 6.66 17.92 2.43
C ILE A 185 5.28 17.82 1.81
N ILE A 186 4.50 16.79 2.15
CA ILE A 186 3.26 16.46 1.45
C ILE A 186 2.02 17.21 1.93
N GLN A 187 2.02 17.75 3.18
CA GLN A 187 0.83 18.32 3.84
C GLN A 187 0.09 19.38 3.02
N LYS A 188 0.82 20.18 2.21
CA LYS A 188 0.23 21.24 1.37
C LYS A 188 -0.58 20.72 0.19
N LYS A 189 -0.39 19.46 -0.16
CA LYS A 189 -1.06 18.79 -1.30
C LYS A 189 -2.03 17.72 -0.86
N PHE A 190 -2.08 17.42 0.43
CA PHE A 190 -2.97 16.41 0.96
C PHE A 190 -4.39 16.97 1.09
N SER A 191 -5.29 16.43 0.26
CA SER A 191 -6.72 16.69 0.26
C SER A 191 -7.46 15.36 0.35
N PRO A 192 -7.74 14.87 1.57
CA PRO A 192 -8.40 13.57 1.77
C PRO A 192 -9.83 13.61 1.22
N LYS A 193 -10.26 12.47 0.67
CA LYS A 193 -11.66 12.23 0.26
C LYS A 193 -12.46 11.59 1.38
#